data_e4137a98653c7ab62dad46eb2e2c40ff
#
_entry.id   e4137a98653c7ab62dad46eb2e2c40ff
#
_cell.length_a   1.000
_cell.length_b   1.000
_cell.length_c   1.000
_cell.angle_alpha   90.00
_cell.angle_beta   90.00
_cell.angle_gamma   90.00
#
_symmetry.space_group_name_H-M   'P 1'
#
loop_
_entity.id
_entity.type
_entity.pdbx_description
1 polymer ?
#
loop_
_entity_poly.entity_id
_entity_poly.type
_entity_poly.pdbx_seq_one_letter_code
_entity_poly.pdbx_strand_id
1 'polypeptide(L)'
;VISLETIPLFRNLNRTEHETLRLMVQERKFSTGEVIFRENAPGDGVYFVKDGIVEISAGTGGQRVFSRLGDGEIFGEMAIIEHRPRSATATAAQPTEVYFLPRGEMLSFIENSPKLAFTLLQQISHRLREFNQLHVRELIQAENLALIGRFAQGIVHDLKNPLSIISLSAEMFDLPGANPETRAKVQARIRKQILRINDMVGDILIFTQGAQKDVELQPADFYGFILELVSDLNAEAELKSAKIELQNPPPKVTVLFDARRLSRVFFNLVHNATEAMLNGGKIFLRFRLDANEIVVEIEDTGPGIAPDIADKLFQPFTTHGKAHGTGLGLSICKKIIEDHGGKIWVQSEPKRGAIFCFSLPLAK
;
A
#
# COMPACT_ATOMS: atom_id res chain seq x y z
N VAL A 1 15.91 -12.46 -28.41
CA VAL A 1 17.08 -13.40 -28.40
C VAL A 1 18.28 -12.70 -27.80
N ILE A 2 18.81 -13.22 -26.72
CA ILE A 2 19.95 -12.67 -25.98
C ILE A 2 21.20 -13.53 -26.22
N SER A 3 22.37 -12.92 -26.32
CA SER A 3 23.64 -13.65 -26.38
C SER A 3 24.11 -14.02 -24.97
N LEU A 4 24.91 -15.09 -24.87
CA LEU A 4 25.42 -15.60 -23.60
C LEU A 4 26.20 -14.53 -22.82
N GLU A 5 26.94 -13.67 -23.49
CA GLU A 5 27.73 -12.59 -22.89
C GLU A 5 26.89 -11.43 -22.34
N THR A 6 25.66 -11.27 -22.82
CA THR A 6 24.77 -10.19 -22.36
C THR A 6 23.93 -10.62 -21.18
N ILE A 7 23.92 -11.92 -20.80
CA ILE A 7 23.27 -12.40 -19.60
C ILE A 7 23.87 -11.70 -18.36
N PRO A 8 23.05 -11.11 -17.47
CA PRO A 8 23.55 -10.34 -16.32
C PRO A 8 24.58 -11.07 -15.47
N LEU A 9 24.41 -12.40 -15.30
CA LEU A 9 25.34 -13.22 -14.52
C LEU A 9 26.72 -13.29 -15.15
N PHE A 10 26.83 -13.28 -16.47
CA PHE A 10 28.07 -13.49 -17.21
C PHE A 10 28.72 -12.21 -17.73
N ARG A 11 28.04 -11.08 -17.64
CA ARG A 11 28.50 -9.78 -18.20
C ARG A 11 29.89 -9.35 -17.72
N ASN A 12 30.27 -9.72 -16.51
CA ASN A 12 31.52 -9.31 -15.88
C ASN A 12 32.67 -10.34 -16.01
N LEU A 13 32.46 -11.41 -16.77
CA LEU A 13 33.48 -12.43 -17.03
C LEU A 13 34.56 -11.90 -17.97
N ASN A 14 35.78 -12.42 -17.83
CA ASN A 14 36.85 -12.11 -18.77
C ASN A 14 36.72 -12.97 -20.05
N ARG A 15 37.55 -12.70 -21.06
CA ARG A 15 37.48 -13.37 -22.36
C ARG A 15 37.67 -14.89 -22.26
N THR A 16 38.62 -15.34 -21.44
CA THR A 16 38.91 -16.76 -21.26
C THR A 16 37.74 -17.48 -20.58
N GLU A 17 37.14 -16.82 -19.55
CA GLU A 17 35.96 -17.36 -18.88
C GLU A 17 34.77 -17.47 -19.84
N HIS A 18 34.56 -16.50 -20.74
CA HIS A 18 33.51 -16.57 -21.77
C HIS A 18 33.77 -17.70 -22.78
N GLU A 19 35.00 -17.89 -23.23
CA GLU A 19 35.38 -19.00 -24.14
C GLU A 19 35.10 -20.33 -23.47
N THR A 20 35.47 -20.50 -22.20
CA THR A 20 35.20 -21.72 -21.41
C THR A 20 33.71 -21.97 -21.27
N LEU A 21 32.93 -20.93 -20.90
CA LEU A 21 31.48 -21.00 -20.73
C LEU A 21 30.78 -21.45 -22.03
N ARG A 22 31.20 -20.94 -23.18
CA ARG A 22 30.63 -21.35 -24.49
C ARG A 22 30.82 -22.82 -24.79
N LEU A 23 31.89 -23.44 -24.32
CA LEU A 23 32.15 -24.88 -24.52
C LEU A 23 31.27 -25.74 -23.59
N MET A 24 30.84 -25.23 -22.46
CA MET A 24 30.08 -25.96 -21.44
C MET A 24 28.57 -25.87 -21.64
N VAL A 25 28.10 -24.78 -22.26
CA VAL A 25 26.68 -24.48 -22.41
C VAL A 25 26.05 -25.24 -23.56
N GLN A 26 24.84 -25.78 -23.33
CA GLN A 26 24.01 -26.46 -24.33
C GLN A 26 22.76 -25.61 -24.59
N GLU A 27 22.39 -25.45 -25.86
CA GLU A 27 21.11 -24.84 -26.22
C GLU A 27 20.02 -25.90 -26.22
N ARG A 28 18.87 -25.58 -25.60
CA ARG A 28 17.66 -26.41 -25.57
C ARG A 28 16.46 -25.60 -25.98
N LYS A 29 15.50 -26.22 -26.66
CA LYS A 29 14.26 -25.59 -27.13
C LYS A 29 13.07 -26.33 -26.53
N PHE A 30 12.05 -25.55 -26.16
CA PHE A 30 10.82 -26.05 -25.58
C PHE A 30 9.62 -25.41 -26.27
N SER A 31 8.61 -26.21 -26.51
CA SER A 31 7.33 -25.77 -27.07
C SER A 31 6.46 -25.14 -25.97
N THR A 32 5.46 -24.35 -26.36
CA THR A 32 4.47 -23.79 -25.41
C THR A 32 3.81 -24.90 -24.59
N GLY A 33 3.81 -24.74 -23.25
CA GLY A 33 3.26 -25.70 -22.30
C GLY A 33 4.20 -26.88 -21.98
N GLU A 34 5.36 -26.97 -22.60
CA GLU A 34 6.31 -28.04 -22.33
C GLU A 34 7.02 -27.84 -20.99
N VAL A 35 7.10 -28.92 -20.20
CA VAL A 35 7.74 -28.91 -18.89
C VAL A 35 9.26 -29.08 -19.04
N ILE A 36 10.02 -28.09 -18.58
CA ILE A 36 11.47 -28.08 -18.60
C ILE A 36 12.01 -29.02 -17.50
N PHE A 37 11.50 -28.89 -16.30
CA PHE A 37 11.68 -29.81 -15.18
C PHE A 37 10.51 -29.73 -14.19
N ARG A 38 10.32 -30.79 -13.41
CA ARG A 38 9.25 -30.89 -12.40
C ARG A 38 9.79 -30.65 -11.00
N GLU A 39 8.93 -30.14 -10.12
CA GLU A 39 9.17 -30.10 -8.68
C GLU A 39 9.57 -31.49 -8.16
N ASN A 40 10.51 -31.55 -7.21
CA ASN A 40 11.10 -32.75 -6.62
C ASN A 40 11.95 -33.58 -7.57
N ALA A 41 12.13 -33.20 -8.83
CA ALA A 41 13.09 -33.87 -9.73
C ALA A 41 14.54 -33.59 -9.30
N PRO A 42 15.50 -34.48 -9.65
CA PRO A 42 16.92 -34.20 -9.43
C PRO A 42 17.39 -32.95 -10.18
N GLY A 43 18.25 -32.14 -9.54
CA GLY A 43 18.90 -31.00 -10.19
C GLY A 43 20.02 -31.44 -11.12
N ASP A 44 19.80 -31.40 -12.42
CA ASP A 44 20.75 -31.79 -13.48
C ASP A 44 21.65 -30.66 -13.95
N GLY A 45 21.22 -29.40 -13.79
CA GLY A 45 21.94 -28.21 -14.20
C GLY A 45 21.13 -26.94 -13.97
N VAL A 46 21.66 -25.83 -14.45
CA VAL A 46 21.08 -24.47 -14.37
C VAL A 46 20.67 -24.04 -15.77
N TYR A 47 19.58 -23.28 -15.83
CA TYR A 47 19.02 -22.77 -17.08
C TYR A 47 19.04 -21.26 -17.13
N PHE A 48 19.24 -20.69 -18.30
CA PHE A 48 19.14 -19.25 -18.59
C PHE A 48 18.22 -19.06 -19.78
N VAL A 49 17.25 -18.18 -19.67
CA VAL A 49 16.34 -17.88 -20.78
C VAL A 49 17.12 -17.14 -21.88
N LYS A 50 17.19 -17.72 -23.07
CA LYS A 50 17.79 -17.12 -24.26
C LYS A 50 16.77 -16.29 -25.03
N ASP A 51 15.56 -16.82 -25.15
CA ASP A 51 14.42 -16.19 -25.82
C ASP A 51 13.13 -16.86 -25.33
N GLY A 52 12.12 -16.08 -24.98
CA GLY A 52 10.84 -16.60 -24.55
C GLY A 52 10.49 -16.31 -23.08
N ILE A 53 9.55 -17.07 -22.53
CA ILE A 53 9.04 -16.91 -21.15
C ILE A 53 8.93 -18.28 -20.49
N VAL A 54 9.48 -18.40 -19.28
CA VAL A 54 9.35 -19.59 -18.42
C VAL A 54 8.51 -19.25 -17.20
N GLU A 55 7.49 -20.06 -16.93
CA GLU A 55 6.68 -19.99 -15.72
C GLU A 55 7.21 -20.95 -14.66
N ILE A 56 7.38 -20.43 -13.44
CA ILE A 56 7.75 -21.21 -12.26
C ILE A 56 6.52 -21.38 -11.39
N SER A 57 6.18 -22.65 -11.10
CA SER A 57 4.98 -23.01 -10.34
C SER A 57 5.26 -24.06 -9.28
N ALA A 58 4.55 -24.04 -8.18
CA ALA A 58 4.57 -25.05 -7.13
C ALA A 58 3.19 -25.27 -6.53
N GLY A 59 2.97 -26.41 -5.87
CA GLY A 59 1.78 -26.70 -5.08
C GLY A 59 1.11 -28.04 -5.44
N THR A 60 0.56 -28.70 -4.43
CA THR A 60 -0.06 -30.04 -4.48
C THR A 60 -1.53 -30.05 -4.91
N GLY A 61 -2.20 -28.90 -5.07
CA GLY A 61 -3.65 -28.81 -5.36
C GLY A 61 -4.00 -27.98 -6.60
N GLY A 62 -3.05 -27.68 -7.43
CA GLY A 62 -3.12 -26.82 -8.62
C GLY A 62 -1.87 -25.96 -8.67
N GLN A 63 -1.10 -26.08 -9.75
CA GLN A 63 0.17 -25.35 -9.88
C GLN A 63 -0.11 -23.84 -9.89
N ARG A 64 0.19 -23.17 -8.78
CA ARG A 64 0.14 -21.71 -8.72
C ARG A 64 1.44 -21.18 -9.32
N VAL A 65 1.33 -20.45 -10.42
CA VAL A 65 2.45 -19.69 -11.01
C VAL A 65 2.78 -18.53 -10.07
N PHE A 66 4.02 -18.48 -9.58
CA PHE A 66 4.48 -17.42 -8.69
C PHE A 66 5.60 -16.58 -9.31
N SER A 67 6.20 -17.00 -10.43
CA SER A 67 7.18 -16.20 -11.16
C SER A 67 7.10 -16.47 -12.66
N ARG A 68 7.37 -15.44 -13.46
CA ARG A 68 7.59 -15.50 -14.89
C ARG A 68 8.95 -14.93 -15.19
N LEU A 69 9.76 -15.70 -15.89
CA LEU A 69 11.15 -15.38 -16.19
C LEU A 69 11.30 -15.13 -17.68
N GLY A 70 11.92 -14.01 -18.03
CA GLY A 70 12.19 -13.60 -19.41
C GLY A 70 13.67 -13.69 -19.77
N ASP A 71 14.02 -13.10 -20.90
CA ASP A 71 15.36 -13.13 -21.47
C ASP A 71 16.47 -12.77 -20.49
N GLY A 72 17.48 -13.61 -20.37
CA GLY A 72 18.66 -13.44 -19.52
C GLY A 72 18.48 -13.86 -18.06
N GLU A 73 17.29 -14.25 -17.64
CA GLU A 73 17.05 -14.71 -16.28
C GLU A 73 17.46 -16.14 -16.06
N ILE A 74 17.97 -16.42 -14.84
CA ILE A 74 18.43 -17.74 -14.39
C ILE A 74 17.34 -18.47 -13.63
N PHE A 75 17.25 -19.80 -13.80
CA PHE A 75 16.37 -20.67 -13.00
C PHE A 75 16.95 -22.08 -12.81
N GLY A 76 16.45 -22.74 -11.76
CA GLY A 76 16.93 -24.08 -11.38
C GLY A 76 18.26 -24.07 -10.62
N GLU A 77 18.82 -22.91 -10.31
CA GLU A 77 20.07 -22.72 -9.58
C GLU A 77 19.99 -23.24 -8.14
N MET A 78 18.84 -23.13 -7.48
CA MET A 78 18.65 -23.50 -6.07
C MET A 78 18.98 -24.97 -5.84
N ALA A 79 18.49 -25.88 -6.70
CA ALA A 79 18.76 -27.30 -6.59
C ALA A 79 20.26 -27.66 -6.72
N ILE A 80 21.01 -26.82 -7.43
CA ILE A 80 22.45 -27.02 -7.62
C ILE A 80 23.23 -26.53 -6.42
N ILE A 81 22.89 -25.31 -5.92
CA ILE A 81 23.59 -24.67 -4.81
C ILE A 81 23.30 -25.38 -3.48
N GLU A 82 22.04 -25.76 -3.23
CA GLU A 82 21.63 -26.40 -1.97
C GLU A 82 21.83 -27.91 -1.96
N HIS A 83 22.19 -28.52 -3.10
CA HIS A 83 22.26 -29.97 -3.24
C HIS A 83 20.93 -30.69 -2.91
N ARG A 84 19.79 -30.06 -3.30
CA ARG A 84 18.44 -30.57 -3.07
C ARG A 84 17.70 -30.84 -4.38
N PRO A 85 16.57 -31.54 -4.36
CA PRO A 85 15.68 -31.66 -5.52
C PRO A 85 15.14 -30.26 -5.94
N ARG A 86 14.61 -30.20 -7.17
CA ARG A 86 13.95 -28.99 -7.72
C ARG A 86 12.87 -28.50 -6.77
N SER A 87 12.92 -27.24 -6.39
CA SER A 87 11.96 -26.59 -5.47
C SER A 87 10.63 -26.23 -6.13
N ALA A 88 10.55 -26.29 -7.48
CA ALA A 88 9.39 -25.90 -8.25
C ALA A 88 9.40 -26.58 -9.62
N THR A 89 8.27 -26.50 -10.34
CA THR A 89 8.13 -26.91 -11.74
C THR A 89 8.39 -25.70 -12.64
N ALA A 90 9.21 -25.88 -13.68
CA ALA A 90 9.44 -24.89 -14.73
C ALA A 90 8.76 -25.33 -16.03
N THR A 91 7.97 -24.46 -16.64
CA THR A 91 7.19 -24.71 -17.86
C THR A 91 7.39 -23.56 -18.85
N ALA A 92 7.57 -23.86 -20.12
CA ALA A 92 7.63 -22.84 -21.17
C ALA A 92 6.23 -22.25 -21.41
N ALA A 93 6.03 -20.95 -21.13
CA ALA A 93 4.76 -20.27 -21.34
C ALA A 93 4.47 -19.96 -22.84
N GLN A 94 5.53 -19.92 -23.64
CA GLN A 94 5.54 -19.73 -25.10
C GLN A 94 6.69 -20.52 -25.69
N PRO A 95 6.89 -20.61 -27.01
CA PRO A 95 8.10 -21.22 -27.57
C PRO A 95 9.33 -20.55 -26.96
N THR A 96 10.18 -21.35 -26.30
CA THR A 96 11.28 -20.84 -25.47
C THR A 96 12.59 -21.54 -25.81
N GLU A 97 13.64 -20.76 -26.01
CA GLU A 97 15.01 -21.24 -26.09
C GLU A 97 15.76 -20.92 -24.81
N VAL A 98 16.54 -21.87 -24.32
CA VAL A 98 17.34 -21.71 -23.11
C VAL A 98 18.77 -22.15 -23.30
N TYR A 99 19.67 -21.54 -22.57
CA TYR A 99 21.01 -22.06 -22.34
C TYR A 99 20.95 -22.98 -21.10
N PHE A 100 21.47 -24.17 -21.22
CA PHE A 100 21.59 -25.15 -20.14
C PHE A 100 23.05 -25.33 -19.77
N LEU A 101 23.40 -25.19 -18.51
CA LEU A 101 24.73 -25.46 -17.97
C LEU A 101 24.64 -26.65 -17.00
N PRO A 102 25.29 -27.79 -17.30
CA PRO A 102 25.27 -28.98 -16.44
C PRO A 102 25.75 -28.67 -15.02
N ARG A 103 25.26 -29.42 -14.02
CA ARG A 103 25.57 -29.22 -12.60
C ARG A 103 27.07 -29.18 -12.31
N GLY A 104 27.81 -30.17 -12.79
CA GLY A 104 29.26 -30.27 -12.55
C GLY A 104 30.03 -29.07 -13.08
N GLU A 105 29.66 -28.65 -14.28
CA GLU A 105 30.26 -27.50 -14.98
C GLU A 105 29.93 -26.18 -14.23
N MET A 106 28.68 -25.99 -13.80
CA MET A 106 28.28 -24.81 -13.04
C MET A 106 29.04 -24.72 -11.72
N LEU A 107 29.15 -25.82 -10.95
CA LEU A 107 29.86 -25.82 -9.67
C LEU A 107 31.36 -25.55 -9.88
N SER A 108 31.99 -26.21 -10.85
CA SER A 108 33.40 -25.96 -11.21
C SER A 108 33.63 -24.51 -11.61
N PHE A 109 32.68 -23.94 -12.34
CA PHE A 109 32.78 -22.53 -12.78
C PHE A 109 32.63 -21.54 -11.63
N ILE A 110 31.72 -21.82 -10.68
CA ILE A 110 31.58 -21.00 -9.45
C ILE A 110 32.85 -21.07 -8.60
N GLU A 111 33.44 -22.26 -8.42
CA GLU A 111 34.68 -22.47 -7.64
C GLU A 111 35.88 -21.73 -8.25
N ASN A 112 35.95 -21.62 -9.54
CA ASN A 112 37.08 -21.02 -10.26
C ASN A 112 36.90 -19.55 -10.62
N SER A 113 35.69 -18.99 -10.48
CA SER A 113 35.39 -17.58 -10.78
C SER A 113 34.74 -16.86 -9.59
N PRO A 114 35.52 -16.21 -8.72
CA PRO A 114 34.98 -15.43 -7.60
C PRO A 114 34.00 -14.32 -8.03
N LYS A 115 34.21 -13.77 -9.23
CA LYS A 115 33.30 -12.76 -9.80
C LYS A 115 31.92 -13.34 -10.09
N LEU A 116 31.87 -14.52 -10.68
CA LEU A 116 30.62 -15.23 -10.94
C LEU A 116 29.89 -15.53 -9.64
N ALA A 117 30.60 -16.09 -8.65
CA ALA A 117 30.03 -16.39 -7.33
C ALA A 117 29.43 -15.15 -6.68
N PHE A 118 30.14 -14.01 -6.73
CA PHE A 118 29.65 -12.75 -6.17
C PHE A 118 28.42 -12.20 -6.91
N THR A 119 28.43 -12.24 -8.26
CA THR A 119 27.29 -11.81 -9.08
C THR A 119 26.05 -12.68 -8.82
N LEU A 120 26.23 -14.00 -8.68
CA LEU A 120 25.15 -14.92 -8.32
C LEU A 120 24.58 -14.62 -6.94
N LEU A 121 25.42 -14.36 -5.95
CA LEU A 121 25.02 -13.92 -4.61
C LEU A 121 24.20 -12.63 -4.65
N GLN A 122 24.61 -11.65 -5.43
CA GLN A 122 23.86 -10.40 -5.61
C GLN A 122 22.48 -10.66 -6.21
N GLN A 123 22.37 -11.50 -7.25
CA GLN A 123 21.09 -11.84 -7.88
C GLN A 123 20.15 -12.57 -6.91
N ILE A 124 20.67 -13.57 -6.18
CA ILE A 124 19.86 -14.29 -5.17
C ILE A 124 19.41 -13.34 -4.07
N SER A 125 20.29 -12.46 -3.58
CA SER A 125 19.95 -11.46 -2.55
C SER A 125 18.88 -10.47 -3.03
N HIS A 126 18.91 -10.08 -4.31
CA HIS A 126 17.88 -9.21 -4.91
C HIS A 126 16.53 -9.94 -4.99
N ARG A 127 16.51 -11.15 -5.52
CA ARG A 127 15.29 -11.99 -5.59
C ARG A 127 14.68 -12.26 -4.21
N LEU A 128 15.54 -12.55 -3.21
CA LEU A 128 15.07 -12.77 -1.85
C LEU A 128 14.41 -11.52 -1.28
N ARG A 129 14.96 -10.34 -1.55
CA ARG A 129 14.34 -9.07 -1.12
C ARG A 129 12.98 -8.83 -1.78
N GLU A 130 12.88 -9.03 -3.09
CA GLU A 130 11.61 -8.90 -3.82
C GLU A 130 10.57 -9.90 -3.30
N PHE A 131 10.95 -11.15 -3.13
CA PHE A 131 10.07 -12.19 -2.58
C PHE A 131 9.59 -11.83 -1.17
N ASN A 132 10.49 -11.39 -0.28
CA ASN A 132 10.13 -10.98 1.07
C ASN A 132 9.18 -9.78 1.07
N GLN A 133 9.39 -8.81 0.19
CA GLN A 133 8.50 -7.65 0.07
C GLN A 133 7.10 -8.05 -0.38
N LEU A 134 6.98 -8.94 -1.37
CA LEU A 134 5.70 -9.45 -1.84
C LEU A 134 4.99 -10.25 -0.75
N HIS A 135 5.71 -11.16 -0.09
CA HIS A 135 5.16 -12.00 0.96
C HIS A 135 4.68 -11.20 2.18
N VAL A 136 5.44 -10.20 2.62
CA VAL A 136 5.02 -9.28 3.70
C VAL A 136 3.75 -8.52 3.30
N ARG A 137 3.64 -8.07 2.04
CA ARG A 137 2.41 -7.42 1.55
C ARG A 137 1.20 -8.36 1.58
N GLU A 138 1.36 -9.61 1.13
CA GLU A 138 0.29 -10.61 1.17
C GLU A 138 -0.16 -10.91 2.61
N LEU A 139 0.77 -11.03 3.55
CA LEU A 139 0.47 -11.23 4.97
C LEU A 139 -0.32 -10.06 5.57
N ILE A 140 0.11 -8.82 5.31
CA ILE A 140 -0.60 -7.62 5.77
C ILE A 140 -2.02 -7.57 5.19
N GLN A 141 -2.17 -7.90 3.90
CA GLN A 141 -3.48 -7.93 3.26
C GLN A 141 -4.39 -9.01 3.87
N ALA A 142 -3.86 -10.20 4.11
CA ALA A 142 -4.60 -11.28 4.75
C ALA A 142 -5.02 -10.91 6.19
N GLU A 143 -4.14 -10.25 6.95
CA GLU A 143 -4.44 -9.75 8.30
C GLU A 143 -5.54 -8.68 8.26
N ASN A 144 -5.46 -7.73 7.32
CA ASN A 144 -6.49 -6.70 7.15
C ASN A 144 -7.86 -7.31 6.82
N LEU A 145 -7.91 -8.31 5.93
CA LEU A 145 -9.14 -9.03 5.61
C LEU A 145 -9.70 -9.81 6.82
N ALA A 146 -8.83 -10.44 7.61
CA ALA A 146 -9.22 -11.14 8.83
C ALA A 146 -9.76 -10.16 9.89
N LEU A 147 -9.18 -8.96 10.00
CA LEU A 147 -9.69 -7.88 10.87
C LEU A 147 -11.09 -7.44 10.42
N ILE A 148 -11.31 -7.20 9.13
CA ILE A 148 -12.65 -6.88 8.61
C ILE A 148 -13.64 -7.99 8.93
N GLY A 149 -13.27 -9.27 8.73
CA GLY A 149 -14.12 -10.40 9.08
C GLY A 149 -14.56 -10.36 10.56
N ARG A 150 -13.65 -10.03 11.48
CA ARG A 150 -13.96 -9.89 12.91
C ARG A 150 -14.90 -8.73 13.21
N PHE A 151 -14.79 -7.62 12.50
CA PHE A 151 -15.59 -6.41 12.71
C PHE A 151 -16.78 -6.29 11.74
N ALA A 152 -17.01 -7.29 10.88
CA ALA A 152 -18.05 -7.27 9.86
C ALA A 152 -19.44 -6.93 10.42
N GLN A 153 -19.79 -7.47 11.59
CA GLN A 153 -21.07 -7.20 12.24
C GLN A 153 -21.24 -5.71 12.59
N GLY A 154 -20.19 -5.06 13.12
CA GLY A 154 -20.17 -3.62 13.40
C GLY A 154 -20.26 -2.79 12.11
N ILE A 155 -19.51 -3.16 11.09
CA ILE A 155 -19.54 -2.50 9.78
C ILE A 155 -20.95 -2.55 9.16
N VAL A 156 -21.56 -3.73 9.16
CA VAL A 156 -22.94 -3.93 8.64
C VAL A 156 -23.95 -3.10 9.44
N HIS A 157 -23.81 -3.06 10.76
CA HIS A 157 -24.65 -2.20 11.62
C HIS A 157 -24.51 -0.71 11.25
N ASP A 158 -23.29 -0.24 11.09
CA ASP A 158 -22.99 1.17 10.77
C ASP A 158 -23.42 1.56 9.35
N LEU A 159 -23.42 0.63 8.40
CA LEU A 159 -23.99 0.82 7.06
C LEU A 159 -25.54 0.77 7.08
N LYS A 160 -26.13 -0.06 7.94
CA LYS A 160 -27.58 -0.18 8.04
C LYS A 160 -28.24 1.09 8.59
N ASN A 161 -27.55 1.82 9.48
CA ASN A 161 -28.07 3.04 10.07
C ASN A 161 -28.34 4.15 9.03
N PRO A 162 -27.41 4.58 8.19
CA PRO A 162 -27.67 5.57 7.14
C PRO A 162 -28.71 5.09 6.11
N LEU A 163 -28.74 3.78 5.79
CA LEU A 163 -29.76 3.20 4.90
C LEU A 163 -31.17 3.33 5.51
N SER A 164 -31.33 3.10 6.81
CA SER A 164 -32.61 3.28 7.50
C SER A 164 -33.06 4.75 7.48
N ILE A 165 -32.11 5.70 7.65
CA ILE A 165 -32.42 7.13 7.57
C ILE A 165 -32.83 7.50 6.14
N ILE A 166 -32.19 6.96 5.12
CA ILE A 166 -32.58 7.18 3.71
C ILE A 166 -33.99 6.65 3.48
N SER A 167 -34.30 5.43 3.89
CA SER A 167 -35.63 4.82 3.73
C SER A 167 -36.71 5.68 4.39
N LEU A 168 -36.54 6.03 5.66
CA LEU A 168 -37.49 6.91 6.36
C LEU A 168 -37.63 8.29 5.69
N SER A 169 -36.52 8.85 5.20
CA SER A 169 -36.55 10.13 4.49
C SER A 169 -37.27 10.05 3.15
N ALA A 170 -37.15 8.93 2.43
CA ALA A 170 -37.88 8.68 1.19
C ALA A 170 -39.39 8.60 1.45
N GLU A 171 -39.82 7.89 2.50
CA GLU A 171 -41.24 7.84 2.92
C GLU A 171 -41.78 9.24 3.22
N MET A 172 -40.99 10.08 3.90
CA MET A 172 -41.39 11.47 4.19
C MET A 172 -41.47 12.35 2.93
N PHE A 173 -40.71 12.04 1.89
CA PHE A 173 -40.74 12.75 0.61
C PHE A 173 -42.04 12.51 -0.15
N ASP A 174 -42.62 11.32 -0.01
CA ASP A 174 -43.85 10.88 -0.72
C ASP A 174 -45.13 11.27 0.03
N LEU A 175 -45.05 11.88 1.22
CA LEU A 175 -46.23 12.29 1.98
C LEU A 175 -47.05 13.36 1.24
N PRO A 176 -48.40 13.15 1.08
CA PRO A 176 -49.28 14.15 0.50
C PRO A 176 -49.24 15.43 1.33
N GLY A 177 -48.92 16.58 0.70
CA GLY A 177 -48.87 17.90 1.38
C GLY A 177 -47.48 18.36 1.86
N ALA A 178 -46.40 17.62 1.58
CA ALA A 178 -45.04 18.09 1.84
C ALA A 178 -44.73 19.35 1.03
N ASN A 179 -44.46 20.48 1.73
CA ASN A 179 -44.10 21.72 1.10
C ASN A 179 -42.70 21.68 0.46
N PRO A 180 -42.34 22.59 -0.48
CA PRO A 180 -41.05 22.61 -1.15
C PRO A 180 -39.84 22.66 -0.19
N GLU A 181 -39.98 23.36 0.92
CA GLU A 181 -38.92 23.48 1.94
C GLU A 181 -38.65 22.12 2.64
N THR A 182 -39.72 21.44 3.01
CA THR A 182 -39.62 20.09 3.61
C THR A 182 -38.95 19.11 2.62
N ARG A 183 -39.34 19.12 1.34
CA ARG A 183 -38.73 18.29 0.30
C ARG A 183 -37.25 18.57 0.13
N ALA A 184 -36.86 19.86 0.11
CA ALA A 184 -35.46 20.26 0.05
C ALA A 184 -34.63 19.73 1.25
N LYS A 185 -35.18 19.83 2.47
CA LYS A 185 -34.53 19.30 3.70
C LYS A 185 -34.39 17.77 3.65
N VAL A 186 -35.40 17.06 3.19
CA VAL A 186 -35.39 15.60 3.03
C VAL A 186 -34.35 15.19 1.99
N GLN A 187 -34.31 15.85 0.84
CA GLN A 187 -33.32 15.60 -0.20
C GLN A 187 -31.89 15.82 0.31
N ALA A 188 -31.64 16.91 1.01
CA ALA A 188 -30.33 17.20 1.61
C ALA A 188 -29.92 16.11 2.62
N ARG A 189 -30.88 15.60 3.42
CA ARG A 189 -30.67 14.52 4.38
C ARG A 189 -30.30 13.21 3.70
N ILE A 190 -31.00 12.84 2.64
CA ILE A 190 -30.69 11.65 1.82
C ILE A 190 -29.28 11.77 1.24
N ARG A 191 -28.98 12.91 0.59
CA ARG A 191 -27.66 13.15 -0.01
C ARG A 191 -26.53 13.03 1.02
N LYS A 192 -26.72 13.55 2.22
CA LYS A 192 -25.75 13.45 3.32
C LYS A 192 -25.48 11.97 3.71
N GLN A 193 -26.55 11.15 3.77
CA GLN A 193 -26.36 9.72 4.12
C GLN A 193 -25.67 8.93 2.99
N ILE A 194 -25.93 9.25 1.73
CA ILE A 194 -25.24 8.63 0.59
C ILE A 194 -23.74 8.94 0.62
N LEU A 195 -23.36 10.21 0.87
CA LEU A 195 -21.95 10.59 1.01
C LEU A 195 -21.29 9.81 2.15
N ARG A 196 -21.97 9.71 3.30
CA ARG A 196 -21.47 8.93 4.44
C ARG A 196 -21.22 7.45 4.11
N ILE A 197 -22.14 6.81 3.38
CA ILE A 197 -21.96 5.41 2.94
C ILE A 197 -20.74 5.32 2.02
N ASN A 198 -20.59 6.24 1.06
CA ASN A 198 -19.46 6.25 0.14
C ASN A 198 -18.12 6.41 0.88
N ASP A 199 -18.07 7.26 1.89
CA ASP A 199 -16.88 7.44 2.73
C ASP A 199 -16.54 6.14 3.48
N MET A 200 -17.53 5.48 4.10
CA MET A 200 -17.33 4.20 4.79
C MET A 200 -16.83 3.10 3.85
N VAL A 201 -17.42 2.98 2.66
CA VAL A 201 -16.97 2.03 1.65
C VAL A 201 -15.55 2.34 1.19
N GLY A 202 -15.26 3.62 0.96
CA GLY A 202 -13.91 4.09 0.62
C GLY A 202 -12.87 3.77 1.70
N ASP A 203 -13.23 3.91 2.99
CA ASP A 203 -12.38 3.53 4.11
C ASP A 203 -12.06 2.04 4.13
N ILE A 204 -13.08 1.21 3.95
CA ILE A 204 -12.93 -0.24 3.91
C ILE A 204 -12.04 -0.66 2.74
N LEU A 205 -12.25 -0.08 1.55
CA LEU A 205 -11.45 -0.39 0.37
C LEU A 205 -9.98 -0.01 0.55
N ILE A 206 -9.68 1.16 1.11
CA ILE A 206 -8.29 1.57 1.40
C ILE A 206 -7.65 0.64 2.43
N PHE A 207 -8.40 0.25 3.45
CA PHE A 207 -7.89 -0.65 4.48
C PHE A 207 -7.62 -2.06 3.92
N THR A 208 -8.50 -2.61 3.06
CA THR A 208 -8.34 -3.95 2.46
C THR A 208 -7.28 -4.04 1.39
N GLN A 209 -7.20 -3.02 0.53
CA GLN A 209 -6.28 -3.05 -0.61
C GLN A 209 -4.80 -2.89 -0.21
N GLY A 210 -4.54 -2.45 1.05
CA GLY A 210 -3.19 -2.20 1.50
C GLY A 210 -2.46 -1.18 0.61
N ALA A 211 -1.14 -1.36 0.46
CA ALA A 211 -0.30 -0.51 -0.40
C ALA A 211 -0.35 -0.90 -1.90
N GLN A 212 -1.46 -1.46 -2.38
CA GLN A 212 -1.54 -2.01 -3.77
C GLN A 212 -1.58 -0.96 -4.90
N LYS A 213 -1.85 0.31 -4.59
CA LYS A 213 -1.55 1.39 -5.54
C LYS A 213 -0.24 2.02 -5.11
N ASP A 214 0.73 1.99 -6.01
CA ASP A 214 1.95 2.77 -5.84
C ASP A 214 1.52 4.20 -5.47
N VAL A 215 2.01 4.68 -4.34
CA VAL A 215 1.76 6.05 -3.90
C VAL A 215 2.52 6.92 -4.89
N GLU A 216 1.82 7.60 -5.77
CA GLU A 216 2.45 8.54 -6.70
C GLU A 216 2.82 9.82 -5.95
N LEU A 217 3.95 9.75 -5.22
CA LEU A 217 4.52 10.93 -4.61
C LEU A 217 5.08 11.84 -5.70
N GLN A 218 4.48 13.02 -5.83
CA GLN A 218 4.94 14.04 -6.77
C GLN A 218 5.42 15.28 -6.01
N PRO A 219 6.49 15.94 -6.47
CA PRO A 219 6.86 17.24 -5.92
C PRO A 219 5.74 18.24 -6.14
N ALA A 220 5.18 18.79 -5.07
CA ALA A 220 4.07 19.73 -5.15
C ALA A 220 4.28 20.94 -4.21
N ASP A 221 3.68 22.07 -4.55
CA ASP A 221 3.67 23.28 -3.74
C ASP A 221 2.76 23.08 -2.51
N PHE A 222 3.39 22.92 -1.36
CA PHE A 222 2.66 22.72 -0.11
C PHE A 222 1.83 23.95 0.30
N TYR A 223 2.33 25.17 0.02
CA TYR A 223 1.62 26.41 0.34
C TYR A 223 0.32 26.51 -0.44
N GLY A 224 0.36 26.38 -1.76
CA GLY A 224 -0.81 26.42 -2.62
C GLY A 224 -1.84 25.35 -2.25
N PHE A 225 -1.37 24.12 -2.05
CA PHE A 225 -2.21 23.00 -1.61
C PHE A 225 -2.98 23.29 -0.33
N ILE A 226 -2.32 23.83 0.72
CA ILE A 226 -2.97 24.12 2.00
C ILE A 226 -4.00 25.24 1.86
N LEU A 227 -3.74 26.26 1.07
CA LEU A 227 -4.71 27.36 0.87
C LEU A 227 -6.01 26.88 0.21
N GLU A 228 -5.90 26.05 -0.83
CA GLU A 228 -7.07 25.44 -1.46
C GLU A 228 -7.83 24.53 -0.48
N LEU A 229 -7.10 23.65 0.20
CA LEU A 229 -7.66 22.71 1.16
C LEU A 229 -8.39 23.40 2.32
N VAL A 230 -7.84 24.48 2.88
CA VAL A 230 -8.46 25.21 3.99
C VAL A 230 -9.77 25.87 3.55
N SER A 231 -9.88 26.31 2.30
CA SER A 231 -11.15 26.80 1.75
C SER A 231 -12.24 25.74 1.80
N ASP A 232 -11.91 24.52 1.36
CA ASP A 232 -12.86 23.39 1.35
C ASP A 232 -13.23 22.94 2.77
N LEU A 233 -12.23 22.86 3.65
CA LEU A 233 -12.42 22.48 5.05
C LEU A 233 -13.28 23.49 5.82
N ASN A 234 -13.14 24.79 5.56
CA ASN A 234 -13.97 25.83 6.18
C ASN A 234 -15.44 25.65 5.82
N ALA A 235 -15.75 25.40 4.55
CA ALA A 235 -17.12 25.17 4.11
C ALA A 235 -17.77 23.96 4.85
N GLU A 236 -17.02 22.92 5.15
CA GLU A 236 -17.51 21.78 5.92
C GLU A 236 -17.64 22.07 7.42
N ALA A 237 -16.65 22.75 8.01
CA ALA A 237 -16.63 23.08 9.44
C ALA A 237 -17.78 24.06 9.84
N GLU A 238 -18.07 25.03 9.00
CA GLU A 238 -19.18 25.97 9.22
C GLU A 238 -20.54 25.30 9.31
N LEU A 239 -20.77 24.23 8.52
CA LEU A 239 -21.98 23.41 8.58
C LEU A 239 -22.17 22.74 9.95
N LYS A 240 -21.10 22.59 10.72
CA LYS A 240 -21.09 22.01 12.07
C LYS A 240 -20.82 23.04 13.19
N SER A 241 -20.99 24.33 12.89
CA SER A 241 -20.74 25.43 13.82
C SER A 241 -19.30 25.47 14.38
N ALA A 242 -18.36 24.96 13.64
CA ALA A 242 -16.94 25.04 13.96
C ALA A 242 -16.24 26.04 13.02
N LYS A 243 -15.14 26.65 13.48
CA LYS A 243 -14.35 27.60 12.71
C LYS A 243 -12.90 27.16 12.66
N ILE A 244 -12.33 27.14 11.46
CA ILE A 244 -10.90 26.84 11.26
C ILE A 244 -10.13 28.17 11.22
N GLU A 245 -9.07 28.25 12.01
CA GLU A 245 -8.19 29.43 12.10
C GLU A 245 -6.74 28.99 11.84
N LEU A 246 -6.10 29.61 10.83
CA LEU A 246 -4.66 29.48 10.60
C LEU A 246 -3.91 30.33 11.64
N GLN A 247 -3.11 29.71 12.49
CA GLN A 247 -2.31 30.41 13.51
C GLN A 247 -1.05 31.04 12.93
N ASN A 248 -0.54 30.45 11.84
CA ASN A 248 0.57 30.97 11.05
C ASN A 248 0.39 30.56 9.58
N PRO A 249 1.01 31.27 8.63
CA PRO A 249 0.93 30.90 7.21
C PRO A 249 1.63 29.56 6.97
N PRO A 250 1.11 28.72 6.05
CA PRO A 250 1.82 27.52 5.63
C PRO A 250 3.18 27.89 5.01
N PRO A 251 4.21 27.06 5.19
CA PRO A 251 5.52 27.35 4.61
C PRO A 251 5.52 27.17 3.10
N LYS A 252 6.28 28.03 2.40
CA LYS A 252 6.47 27.97 0.94
C LYS A 252 7.59 26.98 0.61
N VAL A 253 7.27 25.70 0.63
CA VAL A 253 8.21 24.60 0.40
C VAL A 253 7.60 23.58 -0.56
N THR A 254 8.47 22.89 -1.30
CA THR A 254 8.09 21.73 -2.11
C THR A 254 8.20 20.47 -1.26
N VAL A 255 7.13 19.68 -1.24
CA VAL A 255 7.06 18.39 -0.54
C VAL A 255 6.66 17.31 -1.53
N LEU A 256 7.16 16.09 -1.33
CA LEU A 256 6.73 14.93 -2.09
C LEU A 256 5.45 14.35 -1.47
N PHE A 257 4.29 14.52 -2.12
CA PHE A 257 3.04 13.98 -1.61
C PHE A 257 2.02 13.68 -2.71
N ASP A 258 1.07 12.79 -2.39
CA ASP A 258 -0.17 12.57 -3.13
C ASP A 258 -1.25 13.50 -2.54
N ALA A 259 -1.62 14.54 -3.29
CA ALA A 259 -2.55 15.58 -2.83
C ALA A 259 -3.92 15.00 -2.42
N ARG A 260 -4.44 13.99 -3.15
CA ARG A 260 -5.74 13.37 -2.86
C ARG A 260 -5.71 12.59 -1.54
N ARG A 261 -4.64 11.84 -1.31
CA ARG A 261 -4.46 11.08 -0.08
C ARG A 261 -4.21 12.00 1.12
N LEU A 262 -3.38 13.03 0.93
CA LEU A 262 -3.07 13.98 2.00
C LEU A 262 -4.31 14.81 2.40
N SER A 263 -5.11 15.27 1.43
CA SER A 263 -6.40 15.94 1.72
C SER A 263 -7.28 15.09 2.62
N ARG A 264 -7.35 13.77 2.39
CA ARG A 264 -8.13 12.86 3.23
C ARG A 264 -7.66 12.84 4.69
N VAL A 265 -6.36 12.98 4.96
CA VAL A 265 -5.84 13.09 6.34
C VAL A 265 -6.44 14.32 7.01
N PHE A 266 -6.38 15.45 6.36
CA PHE A 266 -6.95 16.71 6.91
C PHE A 266 -8.46 16.61 7.12
N PHE A 267 -9.21 16.12 6.13
CA PHE A 267 -10.66 15.92 6.27
C PHE A 267 -11.01 15.01 7.43
N ASN A 268 -10.31 13.88 7.59
CA ASN A 268 -10.55 12.96 8.70
C ASN A 268 -10.25 13.61 10.07
N LEU A 269 -9.14 14.33 10.19
CA LEU A 269 -8.78 14.98 11.46
C LEU A 269 -9.73 16.13 11.82
N VAL A 270 -10.07 16.98 10.84
CA VAL A 270 -11.04 18.08 11.02
C VAL A 270 -12.45 17.53 11.33
N HIS A 271 -12.86 16.47 10.64
CA HIS A 271 -14.14 15.80 10.91
C HIS A 271 -14.19 15.25 12.35
N ASN A 272 -13.13 14.58 12.79
CA ASN A 272 -13.02 14.09 14.16
C ASN A 272 -13.11 15.24 15.19
N ALA A 273 -12.41 16.34 14.94
CA ALA A 273 -12.47 17.54 15.77
C ALA A 273 -13.89 18.12 15.86
N THR A 274 -14.57 18.27 14.71
CA THR A 274 -15.97 18.80 14.69
C THR A 274 -16.96 17.87 15.37
N GLU A 275 -16.78 16.54 15.27
CA GLU A 275 -17.63 15.58 15.99
C GLU A 275 -17.41 15.59 17.51
N ALA A 276 -16.20 15.88 17.96
CA ALA A 276 -15.90 16.04 19.39
C ALA A 276 -16.49 17.33 19.99
N MET A 277 -16.73 18.35 19.18
CA MET A 277 -17.23 19.66 19.57
C MET A 277 -18.74 19.84 19.24
N LEU A 278 -19.62 19.10 19.94
CA LEU A 278 -21.07 19.05 19.66
C LEU A 278 -21.77 20.43 19.69
N ASN A 279 -21.25 21.38 20.45
CA ASN A 279 -21.79 22.74 20.58
C ASN A 279 -21.02 23.76 19.72
N GLY A 280 -20.26 23.31 18.73
CA GLY A 280 -19.36 24.14 17.97
C GLY A 280 -18.04 24.41 18.70
N GLY A 281 -17.11 25.07 18.02
CA GLY A 281 -15.78 25.35 18.58
C GLY A 281 -14.80 25.87 17.54
N LYS A 282 -13.53 25.86 17.89
CA LYS A 282 -12.46 26.33 17.01
C LYS A 282 -11.48 25.18 16.74
N ILE A 283 -10.95 25.18 15.52
CA ILE A 283 -9.88 24.29 15.07
C ILE A 283 -8.73 25.20 14.65
N PHE A 284 -7.56 25.00 15.24
CA PHE A 284 -6.36 25.75 14.91
C PHE A 284 -5.41 24.90 14.08
N LEU A 285 -4.97 25.45 12.96
CA LEU A 285 -3.94 24.86 12.12
C LEU A 285 -2.62 25.61 12.31
N ARG A 286 -1.56 24.87 12.65
CA ARG A 286 -0.20 25.38 12.77
C ARG A 286 0.75 24.56 11.92
N PHE A 287 1.77 25.24 11.42
CA PHE A 287 2.81 24.64 10.60
C PHE A 287 4.18 24.99 11.19
N ARG A 288 5.02 23.99 11.39
CA ARG A 288 6.40 24.17 11.81
C ARG A 288 7.32 23.55 10.76
N LEU A 289 8.31 24.31 10.33
CA LEU A 289 9.33 23.84 9.42
C LEU A 289 10.56 23.47 10.24
N ASP A 290 10.89 22.19 10.25
CA ASP A 290 12.13 21.67 10.84
C ASP A 290 13.15 21.41 9.70
N ALA A 291 14.42 21.09 10.03
CA ALA A 291 15.50 21.01 9.03
C ALA A 291 15.21 20.07 7.84
N ASN A 292 14.51 18.97 8.07
CA ASN A 292 14.26 17.94 7.07
C ASN A 292 12.77 17.58 6.88
N GLU A 293 11.89 18.16 7.66
CA GLU A 293 10.45 17.84 7.63
C GLU A 293 9.59 19.06 7.94
N ILE A 294 8.35 19.02 7.48
CA ILE A 294 7.30 19.91 7.90
C ILE A 294 6.42 19.20 8.90
N VAL A 295 6.12 19.85 10.02
CA VAL A 295 5.17 19.38 11.04
C VAL A 295 3.89 20.19 10.92
N VAL A 296 2.76 19.49 10.84
CA VAL A 296 1.41 20.05 10.84
C VAL A 296 0.73 19.69 12.14
N GLU A 297 0.14 20.68 12.80
CA GLU A 297 -0.62 20.53 14.04
C GLU A 297 -2.06 20.98 13.81
N ILE A 298 -3.01 20.12 14.17
CA ILE A 298 -4.45 20.38 14.11
C ILE A 298 -4.99 20.27 15.53
N GLU A 299 -5.27 21.42 16.13
CA GLU A 299 -5.76 21.53 17.51
C GLU A 299 -7.27 21.82 17.53
N ASP A 300 -8.05 21.07 18.31
CA ASP A 300 -9.44 21.35 18.59
C ASP A 300 -9.65 21.88 20.01
N THR A 301 -10.77 22.58 20.23
CA THR A 301 -11.20 23.09 21.55
C THR A 301 -12.22 22.16 22.21
N GLY A 302 -12.19 20.89 21.87
CA GLY A 302 -13.10 19.86 22.38
C GLY A 302 -12.76 19.36 23.79
N PRO A 303 -13.36 18.24 24.20
CA PRO A 303 -13.18 17.69 25.54
C PRO A 303 -11.82 17.02 25.77
N GLY A 304 -10.98 16.90 24.73
CA GLY A 304 -9.74 16.15 24.77
C GLY A 304 -9.95 14.64 24.70
N ILE A 305 -8.85 13.91 24.85
CA ILE A 305 -8.79 12.45 24.71
C ILE A 305 -8.45 11.84 26.07
N ALA A 306 -9.15 10.77 26.43
CA ALA A 306 -8.88 10.04 27.65
C ALA A 306 -7.53 9.30 27.55
N PRO A 307 -6.69 9.33 28.61
CA PRO A 307 -5.34 8.74 28.55
C PRO A 307 -5.31 7.24 28.22
N ASP A 308 -6.31 6.51 28.63
CA ASP A 308 -6.44 5.04 28.43
C ASP A 308 -6.64 4.62 26.97
N ILE A 309 -7.03 5.58 26.10
CA ILE A 309 -7.23 5.32 24.67
C ILE A 309 -6.17 5.98 23.77
N ALA A 310 -5.37 6.90 24.30
CA ALA A 310 -4.40 7.68 23.51
C ALA A 310 -3.45 6.76 22.70
N ASP A 311 -2.93 5.69 23.31
CA ASP A 311 -2.03 4.73 22.66
C ASP A 311 -2.71 3.85 21.61
N LYS A 312 -4.05 3.75 21.65
CA LYS A 312 -4.83 2.89 20.75
C LYS A 312 -5.56 3.64 19.66
N LEU A 313 -5.53 4.96 19.66
CA LEU A 313 -6.30 5.80 18.73
C LEU A 313 -6.05 5.51 17.25
N PHE A 314 -4.82 5.14 16.92
CA PHE A 314 -4.42 4.83 15.55
C PHE A 314 -4.57 3.34 15.21
N GLN A 315 -5.09 2.52 16.12
CA GLN A 315 -5.40 1.12 15.82
C GLN A 315 -6.74 1.03 15.06
N PRO A 316 -6.85 0.14 14.08
CA PRO A 316 -8.09 -0.06 13.33
C PRO A 316 -9.26 -0.40 14.25
N PHE A 317 -10.46 0.07 13.90
CA PHE A 317 -11.71 -0.18 14.61
C PHE A 317 -11.76 0.34 16.06
N THR A 318 -10.86 1.23 16.44
CA THR A 318 -10.90 1.89 17.74
C THR A 318 -11.92 3.03 17.69
N THR A 319 -12.99 2.92 18.49
CA THR A 319 -14.01 3.96 18.67
C THR A 319 -14.19 4.24 20.15
N HIS A 320 -14.29 5.52 20.54
CA HIS A 320 -14.58 5.91 21.92
C HIS A 320 -15.59 7.06 21.94
N GLY A 321 -16.67 6.89 22.69
CA GLY A 321 -17.69 7.92 22.88
C GLY A 321 -18.50 8.28 21.63
N LYS A 322 -18.30 7.62 20.49
CA LYS A 322 -19.03 7.88 19.25
C LYS A 322 -20.15 6.85 19.07
N ALA A 323 -21.38 7.33 18.89
CA ALA A 323 -22.51 6.46 18.56
C ALA A 323 -22.38 5.85 17.14
N HIS A 324 -21.54 6.43 16.29
CA HIS A 324 -21.40 6.03 14.89
C HIS A 324 -19.97 6.32 14.37
N GLY A 325 -19.31 5.32 13.83
CA GLY A 325 -18.01 5.48 13.17
C GLY A 325 -17.31 4.13 13.00
N THR A 326 -16.69 3.89 11.85
CA THR A 326 -15.99 2.64 11.54
C THR A 326 -14.74 2.41 12.38
N GLY A 327 -14.21 3.45 13.04
CA GLY A 327 -12.93 3.40 13.73
C GLY A 327 -11.72 3.21 12.79
N LEU A 328 -11.91 3.36 11.48
CA LEU A 328 -10.84 3.23 10.49
C LEU A 328 -10.15 4.55 10.16
N GLY A 329 -10.82 5.70 10.33
CA GLY A 329 -10.32 7.00 9.86
C GLY A 329 -8.92 7.34 10.36
N LEU A 330 -8.64 7.22 11.67
CA LEU A 330 -7.31 7.51 12.22
C LEU A 330 -6.24 6.49 11.82
N SER A 331 -6.59 5.22 11.69
CA SER A 331 -5.66 4.20 11.19
C SER A 331 -5.31 4.41 9.73
N ILE A 332 -6.25 4.89 8.92
CA ILE A 332 -6.03 5.31 7.53
C ILE A 332 -5.13 6.55 7.48
N CYS A 333 -5.35 7.56 8.36
CA CYS A 333 -4.46 8.72 8.46
C CYS A 333 -3.03 8.28 8.75
N LYS A 334 -2.84 7.38 9.73
CA LYS A 334 -1.52 6.83 10.06
C LYS A 334 -0.88 6.17 8.85
N LYS A 335 -1.61 5.29 8.17
CA LYS A 335 -1.12 4.61 6.97
C LYS A 335 -0.72 5.59 5.86
N ILE A 336 -1.57 6.58 5.59
CA ILE A 336 -1.27 7.60 4.57
C ILE A 336 0.01 8.35 4.91
N ILE A 337 0.15 8.83 6.15
CA ILE A 337 1.35 9.58 6.57
C ILE A 337 2.61 8.72 6.54
N GLU A 338 2.54 7.45 6.97
CA GLU A 338 3.64 6.49 6.88
C GLU A 338 4.03 6.19 5.43
N ASP A 339 3.05 6.06 4.52
CA ASP A 339 3.29 5.90 3.07
C ASP A 339 3.99 7.13 2.44
N HIS A 340 3.84 8.32 3.05
CA HIS A 340 4.56 9.55 2.69
C HIS A 340 5.92 9.70 3.41
N GLY A 341 6.35 8.69 4.16
CA GLY A 341 7.61 8.71 4.94
C GLY A 341 7.57 9.58 6.19
N GLY A 342 6.39 10.02 6.62
CA GLY A 342 6.16 10.84 7.80
C GLY A 342 5.77 10.04 9.05
N LYS A 343 5.40 10.77 10.10
CA LYS A 343 4.90 10.24 11.38
C LYS A 343 3.63 10.98 11.79
N ILE A 344 2.70 10.30 12.48
CA ILE A 344 1.51 10.91 13.07
C ILE A 344 1.44 10.56 14.55
N TRP A 345 1.06 11.54 15.37
CA TRP A 345 0.90 11.37 16.81
C TRP A 345 -0.17 12.33 17.33
N VAL A 346 -0.53 12.18 18.61
CA VAL A 346 -1.50 13.04 19.29
C VAL A 346 -0.93 13.54 20.60
N GLN A 347 -1.26 14.79 20.94
CA GLN A 347 -1.03 15.40 22.24
C GLN A 347 -2.38 15.87 22.76
N SER A 348 -2.78 15.43 23.92
CA SER A 348 -4.06 15.81 24.48
C SER A 348 -4.02 15.81 25.98
N GLU A 349 -4.68 16.81 26.59
CA GLU A 349 -4.98 16.85 28.00
C GLU A 349 -6.51 16.82 28.17
N PRO A 350 -7.03 16.03 29.11
CA PRO A 350 -8.48 16.03 29.38
C PRO A 350 -9.02 17.44 29.62
N LYS A 351 -10.13 17.79 28.95
CA LYS A 351 -10.83 19.09 29.00
C LYS A 351 -10.06 20.27 28.40
N ARG A 352 -8.98 20.04 27.64
CA ARG A 352 -8.20 21.10 26.98
C ARG A 352 -8.10 20.92 25.46
N GLY A 353 -8.93 20.02 24.90
CA GLY A 353 -8.87 19.70 23.49
C GLY A 353 -7.80 18.64 23.14
N ALA A 354 -7.65 18.39 21.86
CA ALA A 354 -6.62 17.48 21.33
C ALA A 354 -5.84 18.17 20.21
N ILE A 355 -4.55 17.85 20.13
CA ILE A 355 -3.65 18.30 19.06
C ILE A 355 -3.21 17.05 18.30
N PHE A 356 -3.72 16.87 17.10
CA PHE A 356 -3.23 15.86 16.17
C PHE A 356 -2.08 16.44 15.37
N CYS A 357 -0.94 15.78 15.42
CA CYS A 357 0.29 16.20 14.76
C CYS A 357 0.71 15.17 13.72
N PHE A 358 1.22 15.63 12.59
CA PHE A 358 1.92 14.75 11.66
C PHE A 358 3.07 15.47 10.99
N SER A 359 4.07 14.70 10.53
CA SER A 359 5.21 15.23 9.78
C SER A 359 5.24 14.68 8.36
N LEU A 360 5.83 15.45 7.45
CA LEU A 360 6.13 15.06 6.08
C LEU A 360 7.57 15.44 5.74
N PRO A 361 8.38 14.54 5.14
CA PRO A 361 9.74 14.87 4.75
C PRO A 361 9.74 15.90 3.62
N LEU A 362 10.70 16.83 3.65
CA LEU A 362 10.92 17.78 2.57
C LEU A 362 11.47 17.07 1.32
N ALA A 363 11.09 17.55 0.13
CA ALA A 363 11.74 17.13 -1.09
C ALA A 363 13.23 17.54 -1.06
N LYS A 364 14.14 16.59 -1.27
CA LYS A 364 15.58 16.87 -1.37
C LYS A 364 15.92 17.52 -2.69
#